data_9eb4362e8f6bbe96580ea65f8c8868ab
#
_entry.id   9eb4362e8f6bbe96580ea65f8c8868ab
#
_cell.length_a   1.000
_cell.length_b   1.000
_cell.length_c   1.000
_cell.angle_alpha   90.00
_cell.angle_beta   90.00
_cell.angle_gamma   90.00
#
_symmetry.space_group_name_H-M   'P 1'
#
loop_
_entity.id
_entity.type
_entity.pdbx_description
1 polymer ?
#
loop_
_entity_poly.entity_id
_entity_poly.type
_entity_poly.pdbx_seq_one_letter_code
_entity_poly.pdbx_strand_id
1 'polypeptide(L)'
;MPETPPNEATMATTLQDKAEETNPFFINIKIDAMAVLIFAIGTFTRILRLESPNHVVFDEMHYGKYASLYLKNTFFFDSNPPLGKLMIAFAGYLAGFDGKFSFEKIGQEYPHDLPLWALR
;
A
#
# COMPACT_ATOMS: atom_id res chain seq x y z
N MET A 1 25.22 29.89 51.02
CA MET A 1 26.35 29.44 50.20
C MET A 1 26.04 29.85 48.78
N PRO A 2 26.89 30.58 48.11
CA PRO A 2 26.62 30.97 46.72
C PRO A 2 26.76 29.74 45.84
N GLU A 3 25.70 29.45 45.07
CA GLU A 3 25.73 28.41 44.03
C GLU A 3 26.73 28.81 42.93
N THR A 4 27.66 27.92 42.65
CA THR A 4 28.59 28.07 41.55
C THR A 4 27.80 28.04 40.22
N PRO A 5 28.05 29.01 39.32
CA PRO A 5 27.37 29.03 38.04
C PRO A 5 27.69 27.73 37.25
N PRO A 6 26.71 27.17 36.52
CA PRO A 6 26.92 25.95 35.76
C PRO A 6 28.03 26.15 34.73
N ASN A 7 28.94 25.19 34.65
CA ASN A 7 30.08 25.20 33.73
C ASN A 7 29.56 25.23 32.27
N GLU A 8 30.26 25.98 31.41
CA GLU A 8 29.92 26.13 29.98
C GLU A 8 29.74 24.79 29.26
N ALA A 9 30.49 23.75 29.66
CA ALA A 9 30.36 22.42 29.14
C ALA A 9 29.01 21.78 29.49
N THR A 10 28.48 22.01 30.69
CA THR A 10 27.15 21.52 31.12
C THR A 10 26.03 22.27 30.40
N MET A 11 26.19 23.58 30.16
CA MET A 11 25.25 24.38 29.38
C MET A 11 25.19 23.91 27.90
N ALA A 12 26.34 23.65 27.30
CA ALA A 12 26.45 23.20 25.91
C ALA A 12 25.76 21.82 25.74
N THR A 13 25.97 20.91 26.70
CA THR A 13 25.32 19.56 26.66
C THR A 13 23.80 19.67 26.83
N THR A 14 23.33 20.53 27.73
CA THR A 14 21.90 20.76 27.94
C THR A 14 21.22 21.43 26.74
N LEU A 15 21.95 22.34 26.06
CA LEU A 15 21.43 22.99 24.83
C LEU A 15 21.39 22.02 23.63
N GLN A 16 22.36 21.11 23.52
CA GLN A 16 22.35 20.05 22.51
C GLN A 16 21.22 19.05 22.74
N ASP A 17 21.02 18.62 23.98
CA ASP A 17 19.94 17.69 24.36
C ASP A 17 18.55 18.32 24.08
N LYS A 18 18.42 19.63 24.36
CA LYS A 18 17.19 20.39 24.10
C LYS A 18 16.97 20.71 22.61
N ALA A 19 18.03 20.78 21.81
CA ALA A 19 17.93 20.96 20.35
C ALA A 19 17.51 19.68 19.63
N GLU A 20 17.82 18.52 20.21
CA GLU A 20 17.42 17.23 19.68
C GLU A 20 15.93 16.92 19.97
N GLU A 21 15.36 17.52 21.03
CA GLU A 21 13.96 17.35 21.44
C GLU A 21 12.96 18.21 20.63
N THR A 22 13.42 19.20 19.86
CA THR A 22 12.54 20.22 19.23
C THR A 22 12.22 20.00 17.76
N ASN A 23 12.50 18.84 17.18
CA ASN A 23 12.09 18.54 15.81
C ASN A 23 11.07 17.38 15.77
N PRO A 24 9.77 17.63 16.04
CA PRO A 24 8.74 16.60 15.99
C PRO A 24 8.46 16.10 14.54
N PHE A 25 9.14 16.65 13.54
CA PHE A 25 8.91 16.32 12.14
C PHE A 25 9.91 15.31 11.55
N PHE A 26 11.01 14.99 12.26
CA PHE A 26 11.93 13.95 11.82
C PHE A 26 11.60 12.64 12.55
N ILE A 27 10.82 11.80 11.90
CA ILE A 27 10.65 10.42 12.32
C ILE A 27 12.01 9.73 12.10
N ASN A 28 12.72 9.46 13.20
CA ASN A 28 13.99 8.76 13.17
C ASN A 28 13.72 7.26 12.93
N ILE A 29 13.49 6.91 11.66
CA ILE A 29 13.22 5.53 11.25
C ILE A 29 14.56 4.78 11.30
N LYS A 30 14.83 4.12 12.41
CA LYS A 30 15.88 3.10 12.46
C LYS A 30 15.41 1.89 11.65
N ILE A 31 15.89 1.80 10.43
CA ILE A 31 15.60 0.66 9.56
C ILE A 31 16.38 -0.54 10.10
N ASP A 32 15.67 -1.49 10.68
CA ASP A 32 16.25 -2.77 11.08
C ASP A 32 16.42 -3.65 9.85
N ALA A 33 17.65 -4.10 9.60
CA ALA A 33 17.97 -4.97 8.46
C ALA A 33 17.15 -6.28 8.49
N MET A 34 16.84 -6.81 9.67
CA MET A 34 16.00 -8.00 9.82
C MET A 34 14.55 -7.71 9.37
N ALA A 35 14.01 -6.56 9.74
CA ALA A 35 12.66 -6.16 9.33
C ALA A 35 12.57 -5.97 7.81
N VAL A 36 13.58 -5.37 7.19
CA VAL A 36 13.66 -5.23 5.74
C VAL A 36 13.73 -6.59 5.04
N LEU A 37 14.54 -7.53 5.57
CA LEU A 37 14.67 -8.88 5.03
C LEU A 37 13.33 -9.63 5.10
N ILE A 38 12.65 -9.61 6.24
CA ILE A 38 11.34 -10.25 6.41
C ILE A 38 10.31 -9.63 5.47
N PHE A 39 10.29 -8.30 5.36
CA PHE A 39 9.40 -7.59 4.43
C PHE A 39 9.69 -7.97 2.97
N ALA A 40 10.95 -8.02 2.58
CA ALA A 40 11.35 -8.41 1.22
C ALA A 40 10.93 -9.84 0.88
N ILE A 41 11.17 -10.80 1.78
CA ILE A 41 10.75 -12.20 1.61
C ILE A 41 9.22 -12.29 1.54
N GLY A 42 8.50 -11.61 2.44
CA GLY A 42 7.05 -11.58 2.46
C GLY A 42 6.44 -10.99 1.19
N THR A 43 7.02 -9.91 0.69
CA THR A 43 6.60 -9.29 -0.58
C THR A 43 6.90 -10.19 -1.77
N PHE A 44 8.10 -10.74 -1.83
CA PHE A 44 8.52 -11.65 -2.90
C PHE A 44 7.61 -12.87 -3.00
N THR A 45 7.31 -13.52 -1.88
CA THR A 45 6.42 -14.70 -1.87
C THR A 45 4.98 -14.36 -2.30
N ARG A 46 4.52 -13.14 -2.07
CA ARG A 46 3.18 -12.69 -2.49
C ARG A 46 3.09 -12.32 -3.97
N ILE A 47 4.20 -11.81 -4.52
CA ILE A 47 4.27 -11.48 -5.96
C ILE A 47 4.39 -12.75 -6.82
N LEU A 48 4.99 -13.81 -6.27
CA LEU A 48 5.09 -15.07 -6.97
C LEU A 48 3.72 -15.65 -7.30
N ARG A 49 3.50 -15.97 -8.58
CA ARG A 49 2.27 -16.60 -9.10
C ARG A 49 1.00 -15.76 -8.96
N LEU A 50 1.08 -14.44 -9.04
CA LEU A 50 -0.10 -13.58 -9.07
C LEU A 50 -1.08 -13.96 -10.20
N GLU A 51 -0.58 -14.52 -11.29
CA GLU A 51 -1.39 -14.94 -12.44
C GLU A 51 -2.06 -16.31 -12.25
N SER A 52 -1.76 -17.03 -11.18
CA SER A 52 -2.34 -18.34 -10.91
C SER A 52 -3.32 -18.27 -9.72
N PRO A 53 -4.52 -18.82 -9.84
CA PRO A 53 -5.15 -19.53 -10.96
C PRO A 53 -5.67 -18.60 -12.09
N ASN A 54 -5.74 -19.10 -13.33
CA ASN A 54 -6.20 -18.31 -14.49
C ASN A 54 -7.75 -18.32 -14.63
N HIS A 55 -8.45 -18.20 -13.52
CA HIS A 55 -9.91 -18.11 -13.48
C HIS A 55 -10.37 -17.23 -12.32
N VAL A 56 -11.55 -16.66 -12.45
CA VAL A 56 -12.16 -15.77 -11.46
C VAL A 56 -12.39 -16.51 -10.13
N VAL A 57 -11.75 -16.02 -9.07
CA VAL A 57 -11.96 -16.49 -7.70
C VAL A 57 -13.10 -15.71 -7.04
N PHE A 58 -13.65 -16.23 -5.95
CA PHE A 58 -14.84 -15.66 -5.30
C PHE A 58 -14.76 -14.15 -5.03
N ASP A 59 -13.70 -13.71 -4.41
CA ASP A 59 -13.52 -12.28 -4.05
C ASP A 59 -13.26 -11.41 -5.28
N GLU A 60 -12.58 -11.93 -6.30
CA GLU A 60 -12.27 -11.21 -7.53
C GLU A 60 -13.53 -10.83 -8.32
N MET A 61 -14.58 -11.63 -8.22
CA MET A 61 -15.87 -11.29 -8.83
C MET A 61 -16.40 -9.95 -8.31
N HIS A 62 -16.28 -9.71 -7.01
CA HIS A 62 -16.72 -8.44 -6.42
C HIS A 62 -15.76 -7.30 -6.72
N TYR A 63 -14.48 -7.46 -6.41
CA TYR A 63 -13.48 -6.39 -6.58
C TYR A 63 -13.27 -6.03 -8.05
N GLY A 64 -13.16 -7.01 -8.93
CA GLY A 64 -13.01 -6.80 -10.37
C GLY A 64 -14.21 -6.12 -11.01
N LYS A 65 -15.43 -6.52 -10.61
CA LYS A 65 -16.67 -5.88 -11.06
C LYS A 65 -16.69 -4.40 -10.69
N TYR A 66 -16.39 -4.06 -9.45
CA TYR A 66 -16.37 -2.67 -9.01
C TYR A 66 -15.25 -1.87 -9.68
N ALA A 67 -14.05 -2.45 -9.85
CA ALA A 67 -12.97 -1.82 -10.58
C ALA A 67 -13.39 -1.47 -12.02
N SER A 68 -14.08 -2.40 -12.71
CA SER A 68 -14.62 -2.16 -14.05
C SER A 68 -15.66 -1.04 -14.08
N LEU A 69 -16.54 -0.96 -13.07
CA LEU A 69 -17.54 0.11 -12.96
C LEU A 69 -16.89 1.49 -12.73
N TYR A 70 -15.84 1.57 -11.90
CA TYR A 70 -15.07 2.80 -11.73
C TYR A 70 -14.43 3.27 -13.03
N LEU A 71 -13.81 2.37 -13.78
CA LEU A 71 -13.18 2.70 -15.05
C LEU A 71 -14.19 3.13 -16.14
N LYS A 72 -15.39 2.57 -16.09
CA LYS A 72 -16.50 2.96 -16.97
C LYS A 72 -17.22 4.25 -16.55
N ASN A 73 -16.80 4.87 -15.43
CA ASN A 73 -17.48 6.02 -14.82
C ASN A 73 -18.98 5.79 -14.60
N THR A 74 -19.37 4.56 -14.26
CA THR A 74 -20.76 4.20 -14.04
C THR A 74 -21.07 4.37 -12.56
N PHE A 75 -22.14 5.12 -12.26
CA PHE A 75 -22.61 5.28 -10.88
C PHE A 75 -23.16 3.95 -10.35
N PHE A 76 -22.74 3.58 -9.15
CA PHE A 76 -23.25 2.41 -8.43
C PHE A 76 -23.24 2.68 -6.94
N PHE A 77 -24.07 1.94 -6.22
CA PHE A 77 -24.13 2.03 -4.76
C PHE A 77 -23.28 0.91 -4.14
N ASP A 78 -22.40 1.28 -3.22
CA ASP A 78 -21.56 0.34 -2.49
C ASP A 78 -21.64 0.62 -0.99
N SER A 79 -21.83 -0.43 -0.20
CA SER A 79 -21.90 -0.35 1.26
C SER A 79 -20.52 -0.29 1.93
N ASN A 80 -19.44 -0.58 1.22
CA ASN A 80 -18.09 -0.64 1.75
C ASN A 80 -17.27 0.58 1.34
N PRO A 81 -16.26 0.98 2.17
CA PRO A 81 -15.35 2.07 1.82
C PRO A 81 -14.71 1.86 0.45
N PRO A 82 -14.68 2.88 -0.41
CA PRO A 82 -14.27 2.73 -1.81
C PRO A 82 -12.77 2.63 -2.02
N LEU A 83 -11.93 2.97 -1.02
CA LEU A 83 -10.48 3.15 -1.18
C LEU A 83 -9.80 1.93 -1.81
N GLY A 84 -10.01 0.72 -1.27
CA GLY A 84 -9.37 -0.50 -1.79
C GLY A 84 -9.75 -0.79 -3.25
N LYS A 85 -11.03 -0.61 -3.58
CA LYS A 85 -11.54 -0.82 -4.95
C LYS A 85 -11.01 0.23 -5.93
N LEU A 86 -10.87 1.49 -5.48
CA LEU A 86 -10.24 2.56 -6.26
C LEU A 86 -8.76 2.29 -6.50
N MET A 87 -8.04 1.76 -5.52
CA MET A 87 -6.63 1.37 -5.71
C MET A 87 -6.48 0.25 -6.75
N ILE A 88 -7.35 -0.75 -6.72
CA ILE A 88 -7.37 -1.83 -7.72
C ILE A 88 -7.72 -1.27 -9.11
N ALA A 89 -8.74 -0.43 -9.20
CA ALA A 89 -9.12 0.23 -10.45
C ALA A 89 -7.98 1.08 -11.01
N PHE A 90 -7.28 1.82 -10.15
CA PHE A 90 -6.13 2.64 -10.54
C PHE A 90 -4.95 1.79 -11.02
N ALA A 91 -4.60 0.73 -10.31
CA ALA A 91 -3.56 -0.21 -10.73
C ALA A 91 -3.91 -0.87 -12.07
N GLY A 92 -5.15 -1.31 -12.23
CA GLY A 92 -5.66 -1.86 -13.49
C GLY A 92 -5.59 -0.86 -14.63
N TYR A 93 -5.97 0.40 -14.40
CA TYR A 93 -5.87 1.47 -15.39
C TYR A 93 -4.43 1.69 -15.86
N LEU A 94 -3.48 1.77 -14.93
CA LEU A 94 -2.05 1.91 -15.27
C LEU A 94 -1.51 0.73 -16.06
N ALA A 95 -2.05 -0.47 -15.84
CA ALA A 95 -1.69 -1.69 -16.55
C ALA A 95 -2.44 -1.87 -17.89
N GLY A 96 -3.31 -0.91 -18.27
CA GLY A 96 -4.05 -0.93 -19.53
C GLY A 96 -5.39 -1.65 -19.48
N PHE A 97 -5.93 -1.94 -18.28
CA PHE A 97 -7.27 -2.51 -18.15
C PHE A 97 -8.34 -1.46 -18.46
N ASP A 98 -9.18 -1.75 -19.45
CA ASP A 98 -10.22 -0.84 -19.94
C ASP A 98 -11.62 -1.06 -19.32
N GLY A 99 -11.72 -1.99 -18.37
CA GLY A 99 -12.97 -2.31 -17.68
C GLY A 99 -13.97 -3.11 -18.52
N LYS A 100 -13.64 -3.54 -19.75
CA LYS A 100 -14.59 -4.27 -20.60
C LYS A 100 -14.88 -5.68 -20.15
N PHE A 101 -13.91 -6.31 -19.47
CA PHE A 101 -14.13 -7.67 -18.95
C PHE A 101 -15.14 -7.63 -17.81
N SER A 102 -16.18 -8.47 -17.89
CA SER A 102 -17.19 -8.59 -16.85
C SER A 102 -16.90 -9.78 -15.95
N PHE A 103 -16.70 -9.52 -14.67
CA PHE A 103 -16.48 -10.52 -13.63
C PHE A 103 -17.84 -11.04 -13.13
N GLU A 104 -18.53 -11.84 -13.93
CA GLU A 104 -19.91 -12.26 -13.60
C GLU A 104 -19.99 -13.63 -12.96
N LYS A 105 -19.06 -14.52 -13.28
CA LYS A 105 -19.10 -15.90 -12.83
C LYS A 105 -17.81 -16.37 -12.19
N ILE A 106 -17.93 -17.05 -11.07
CA ILE A 106 -16.81 -17.76 -10.43
C ILE A 106 -16.37 -18.89 -11.36
N GLY A 107 -15.06 -19.04 -11.55
CA GLY A 107 -14.48 -20.03 -12.45
C GLY A 107 -14.43 -19.63 -13.91
N GLN A 108 -14.84 -18.40 -14.27
CA GLN A 108 -14.69 -17.87 -15.62
C GLN A 108 -13.19 -17.70 -15.94
N GLU A 109 -12.77 -18.18 -17.10
CA GLU A 109 -11.39 -18.02 -17.57
C GLU A 109 -11.12 -16.58 -17.98
N TYR A 110 -9.91 -16.12 -17.69
CA TYR A 110 -9.46 -14.80 -18.09
C TYR A 110 -8.94 -14.79 -19.52
N PRO A 111 -9.25 -13.74 -20.31
CA PRO A 111 -8.60 -13.54 -21.58
C PRO A 111 -7.11 -13.24 -21.36
N HIS A 112 -6.28 -13.63 -22.33
CA HIS A 112 -4.82 -13.44 -22.26
C HIS A 112 -4.38 -11.97 -22.18
N ASP A 113 -5.23 -11.05 -22.62
CA ASP A 113 -4.95 -9.60 -22.63
C ASP A 113 -5.21 -8.91 -21.29
N LEU A 114 -5.71 -9.65 -20.28
CA LEU A 114 -6.05 -9.05 -19.00
C LEU A 114 -4.81 -8.98 -18.09
N PRO A 115 -4.46 -7.79 -17.56
CA PRO A 115 -3.31 -7.63 -16.66
C PRO A 115 -3.63 -8.13 -15.24
N LEU A 116 -3.69 -9.45 -15.05
CA LEU A 116 -4.05 -10.09 -13.76
C LEU A 116 -3.14 -9.66 -12.61
N TRP A 117 -1.86 -9.46 -12.89
CA TRP A 117 -0.88 -9.01 -11.90
C TRP A 117 -1.19 -7.65 -11.28
N ALA A 118 -1.93 -6.78 -11.98
CA ALA A 118 -2.31 -5.45 -11.50
C ALA A 118 -3.69 -5.44 -10.82
N LEU A 119 -4.52 -6.46 -11.06
CA LEU A 119 -5.88 -6.56 -10.51
C LEU A 119 -5.93 -7.43 -9.25
N ARG A 120 -4.88 -8.15 -8.93
CA ARG A 120 -4.66 -8.98 -7.74
C ARG A 120 -3.64 -8.38 -6.80
#